data_80341881f07f2ed5bfa6be1e2bdb2b98
#
_entry.id   80341881f07f2ed5bfa6be1e2bdb2b98
#
_cell.length_a   1.000
_cell.length_b   1.000
_cell.length_c   1.000
_cell.angle_alpha   90.00
_cell.angle_beta   90.00
_cell.angle_gamma   90.00
#
_symmetry.space_group_name_H-M   'P 1'
#
loop_
_entity.id
_entity.type
_entity.pdbx_description
1 polymer ?
#
loop_
_entity_poly.entity_id
_entity_poly.type
_entity_poly.pdbx_seq_one_letter_code
_entity_poly.pdbx_strand_id
1 'polypeptide(L)'
;MKKIFLRLSVILSVVVLSFSVASCLEDDGETIILRAGKINHIPSDDWADPNPEIADPNADIPNPNFVVEYENGKPVVRIDMTGIRDNDKDEWLKLFGTGYDQNIWVEVDDDPKGLLVYNNSDNEDNLAIKIDLVFLVDNSGSMNEEADAIARDIISWAEKLRSSGLDIKFGCVGYDGRITGALNLTSVADLSNYLNHSTGTKRTMGFVGSDADKLQSVKSGYDVSTSQDECGAAALRYADEQFAFREGANRIYVNFTDEANYSKGIYRFSVESFKASELWNPSQGTVHTVFSASKAGCGTEYPWKLSEYTGGTTIETSSSFSGVSLESLPVTGAMQNSYILKFANIEKYMDGKSHVVKVTVLSEDNSVRAERTYNVIFDNK
;
A
#
# COMPACT_ATOMS: atom_id res chain seq x y z
N MET A 1 22.53 -72.23 -41.24
CA MET A 1 21.16 -71.73 -41.06
C MET A 1 21.16 -70.74 -39.91
N LYS A 2 21.27 -69.44 -40.18
CA LYS A 2 21.24 -68.37 -39.18
C LYS A 2 19.96 -67.54 -39.39
N LYS A 3 19.07 -67.55 -38.42
CA LYS A 3 17.85 -66.73 -38.41
C LYS A 3 18.24 -65.34 -37.94
N ILE A 4 18.01 -64.36 -38.79
CA ILE A 4 18.13 -62.90 -38.46
C ILE A 4 16.82 -62.45 -37.86
N PHE A 5 16.83 -62.01 -36.59
CA PHE A 5 15.70 -61.33 -35.97
C PHE A 5 15.78 -59.83 -36.24
N LEU A 6 14.83 -59.36 -37.02
CA LEU A 6 14.64 -57.96 -37.29
C LEU A 6 13.84 -57.38 -36.12
N ARG A 7 14.46 -56.50 -35.31
CA ARG A 7 13.76 -55.74 -34.26
C ARG A 7 13.18 -54.48 -34.88
N LEU A 8 11.87 -54.45 -34.96
CA LEU A 8 11.09 -53.27 -35.32
C LEU A 8 11.00 -52.35 -34.12
N SER A 9 11.73 -51.23 -34.10
CA SER A 9 11.57 -50.19 -33.09
C SER A 9 10.40 -49.29 -33.51
N VAL A 10 9.31 -49.37 -32.79
CA VAL A 10 8.19 -48.40 -32.92
C VAL A 10 8.57 -47.14 -32.18
N ILE A 11 8.88 -46.10 -32.91
CA ILE A 11 9.03 -44.72 -32.37
C ILE A 11 7.63 -44.18 -32.25
N LEU A 12 7.14 -44.10 -31.02
CA LEU A 12 5.90 -43.41 -30.69
C LEU A 12 6.17 -41.88 -30.64
N SER A 13 5.93 -41.23 -31.75
CA SER A 13 5.95 -39.75 -31.81
C SER A 13 4.70 -39.21 -31.11
N VAL A 14 4.89 -38.67 -29.90
CA VAL A 14 3.86 -37.88 -29.22
C VAL A 14 3.79 -36.55 -29.93
N VAL A 15 2.79 -36.37 -30.78
CA VAL A 15 2.43 -35.06 -31.34
C VAL A 15 1.68 -34.33 -30.26
N VAL A 16 2.33 -33.36 -29.61
CA VAL A 16 1.69 -32.38 -28.80
C VAL A 16 0.96 -31.40 -29.72
N LEU A 17 -0.34 -31.60 -29.91
CA LEU A 17 -1.19 -30.58 -30.54
C LEU A 17 -1.37 -29.44 -29.53
N SER A 18 -0.63 -28.37 -29.75
CA SER A 18 -0.98 -27.06 -29.19
C SER A 18 -2.23 -26.56 -29.88
N PHE A 19 -3.37 -26.72 -29.25
CA PHE A 19 -4.58 -26.03 -29.66
C PHE A 19 -4.44 -24.54 -29.31
N SER A 20 -4.07 -23.73 -30.30
CA SER A 20 -4.37 -22.32 -30.27
C SER A 20 -5.89 -22.17 -30.49
N VAL A 21 -6.62 -21.93 -29.43
CA VAL A 21 -8.03 -21.59 -29.51
C VAL A 21 -8.13 -20.18 -30.04
N ALA A 22 -8.25 -20.05 -31.36
CA ALA A 22 -8.74 -18.82 -31.94
C ALA A 22 -10.23 -18.72 -31.56
N SER A 23 -10.58 -17.80 -30.68
CA SER A 23 -11.96 -17.46 -30.32
C SER A 23 -12.63 -16.85 -31.54
N CYS A 24 -13.42 -17.64 -32.29
CA CYS A 24 -14.47 -17.09 -33.15
C CYS A 24 -15.68 -16.80 -32.27
N LEU A 25 -16.02 -15.53 -32.14
CA LEU A 25 -17.27 -15.08 -31.59
C LEU A 25 -18.38 -15.43 -32.59
N GLU A 26 -19.14 -16.47 -32.34
CA GLU A 26 -20.50 -16.65 -32.85
C GLU A 26 -21.48 -16.38 -31.72
N ASP A 27 -22.41 -15.53 -32.00
CA ASP A 27 -23.44 -14.96 -31.12
C ASP A 27 -24.56 -16.00 -30.89
N ASP A 28 -24.33 -16.94 -29.97
CA ASP A 28 -25.33 -17.99 -29.62
C ASP A 28 -25.58 -18.10 -28.10
N GLY A 29 -25.52 -17.02 -27.34
CA GLY A 29 -26.04 -17.00 -25.95
C GLY A 29 -25.39 -17.99 -24.98
N GLU A 30 -24.24 -18.59 -25.31
CA GLU A 30 -23.46 -19.41 -24.39
C GLU A 30 -22.58 -18.53 -23.49
N THR A 31 -22.75 -18.74 -22.21
CA THR A 31 -21.90 -18.13 -21.17
C THR A 31 -20.44 -18.46 -21.47
N ILE A 32 -19.66 -17.48 -21.94
CA ILE A 32 -18.23 -17.67 -22.17
C ILE A 32 -17.57 -17.78 -20.80
N ILE A 33 -17.22 -18.98 -20.41
CA ILE A 33 -16.41 -19.23 -19.22
C ILE A 33 -14.96 -18.82 -19.56
N LEU A 34 -14.56 -17.62 -19.16
CA LEU A 34 -13.17 -17.18 -19.23
C LEU A 34 -12.37 -17.99 -18.20
N ARG A 35 -11.77 -19.08 -18.62
CA ARG A 35 -10.77 -19.78 -17.80
C ARG A 35 -9.51 -18.90 -17.68
N ALA A 36 -8.89 -18.92 -16.50
CA ALA A 36 -7.66 -18.23 -16.14
C ALA A 36 -6.51 -18.44 -17.15
N GLY A 37 -6.64 -17.82 -18.32
CA GLY A 37 -5.52 -17.49 -19.19
C GLY A 37 -5.17 -16.03 -18.90
N LYS A 38 -3.90 -15.64 -18.97
CA LYS A 38 -3.48 -14.25 -18.82
C LYS A 38 -4.36 -13.37 -19.73
N ILE A 39 -5.32 -12.67 -19.13
CA ILE A 39 -6.12 -11.68 -19.84
C ILE A 39 -5.20 -10.48 -20.02
N ASN A 40 -4.85 -10.15 -21.26
CA ASN A 40 -3.94 -9.05 -21.57
C ASN A 40 -4.68 -7.73 -21.91
N HIS A 41 -5.99 -7.67 -21.67
CA HIS A 41 -6.81 -6.50 -21.95
C HIS A 41 -7.83 -6.30 -20.85
N ILE A 42 -8.27 -5.06 -20.66
CA ILE A 42 -9.31 -4.73 -19.69
C ILE A 42 -10.63 -5.33 -20.19
N PRO A 43 -11.31 -6.17 -19.39
CA PRO A 43 -12.61 -6.73 -19.75
C PRO A 43 -13.66 -5.64 -19.96
N SER A 44 -14.70 -5.92 -20.79
CA SER A 44 -15.85 -5.04 -20.90
C SER A 44 -16.66 -4.99 -19.61
N ASP A 45 -17.23 -3.82 -19.28
CA ASP A 45 -18.16 -3.67 -18.16
C ASP A 45 -19.42 -4.56 -18.33
N ASP A 46 -19.78 -4.94 -19.56
CA ASP A 46 -20.89 -5.87 -19.83
C ASP A 46 -20.66 -7.28 -19.25
N TRP A 47 -19.42 -7.59 -18.87
CA TRP A 47 -19.06 -8.87 -18.25
C TRP A 47 -18.78 -8.73 -16.75
N ALA A 48 -18.95 -7.53 -16.21
CA ALA A 48 -18.73 -7.27 -14.82
C ALA A 48 -19.97 -7.66 -13.99
N ASP A 49 -19.77 -8.50 -13.00
CA ASP A 49 -20.80 -8.76 -12.00
C ASP A 49 -20.84 -7.61 -10.97
N PRO A 50 -22.03 -7.31 -10.43
CA PRO A 50 -22.14 -6.40 -9.29
C PRO A 50 -21.29 -6.88 -8.11
N ASN A 51 -20.77 -5.93 -7.33
CA ASN A 51 -20.03 -6.26 -6.12
C ASN A 51 -20.89 -7.12 -5.18
N PRO A 52 -20.38 -8.23 -4.65
CA PRO A 52 -21.12 -9.02 -3.67
C PRO A 52 -21.35 -8.20 -2.39
N GLU A 53 -22.51 -8.41 -1.76
CA GLU A 53 -22.79 -7.84 -0.45
C GLU A 53 -21.89 -8.52 0.60
N ILE A 54 -21.16 -7.73 1.38
CA ILE A 54 -20.29 -8.21 2.44
C ILE A 54 -21.01 -8.05 3.79
N ALA A 55 -21.43 -9.16 4.35
CA ALA A 55 -21.85 -9.21 5.73
C ALA A 55 -20.64 -9.47 6.63
N ASP A 56 -20.47 -8.67 7.68
CA ASP A 56 -19.41 -8.82 8.68
C ASP A 56 -17.99 -8.85 8.06
N PRO A 57 -17.47 -7.72 7.55
CA PRO A 57 -16.09 -7.64 7.06
C PRO A 57 -15.09 -8.08 8.14
N ASN A 58 -14.09 -8.88 7.77
CA ASN A 58 -13.06 -9.39 8.68
C ASN A 58 -11.64 -9.05 8.25
N ALA A 59 -11.49 -8.32 7.15
CA ALA A 59 -10.22 -7.82 6.66
C ALA A 59 -10.37 -6.37 6.17
N ASP A 60 -9.27 -5.63 6.19
CA ASP A 60 -9.21 -4.26 5.66
C ASP A 60 -8.55 -4.24 4.29
N ILE A 61 -9.05 -3.36 3.42
CA ILE A 61 -8.39 -3.01 2.16
C ILE A 61 -7.53 -1.78 2.43
N PRO A 62 -6.19 -1.87 2.32
CA PRO A 62 -5.32 -0.71 2.46
C PRO A 62 -5.66 0.36 1.44
N ASN A 63 -5.42 1.63 1.79
CA ASN A 63 -5.66 2.73 0.85
C ASN A 63 -4.83 2.54 -0.42
N PRO A 64 -5.46 2.36 -1.59
CA PRO A 64 -4.76 2.24 -2.86
C PRO A 64 -4.47 3.63 -3.42
N ASN A 65 -3.60 3.68 -4.43
CA ASN A 65 -3.42 4.86 -5.24
C ASN A 65 -4.22 4.74 -6.55
N PHE A 66 -4.97 5.78 -6.89
CA PHE A 66 -5.77 5.87 -8.13
C PHE A 66 -5.06 6.80 -9.11
N VAL A 67 -4.79 6.30 -10.31
CA VAL A 67 -4.15 7.05 -11.38
C VAL A 67 -4.98 6.94 -12.65
N VAL A 68 -5.23 8.06 -13.32
CA VAL A 68 -5.80 8.05 -14.67
C VAL A 68 -4.67 7.96 -15.68
N GLU A 69 -4.65 6.89 -16.46
CA GLU A 69 -3.72 6.67 -17.57
C GLU A 69 -4.47 6.72 -18.90
N TYR A 70 -3.74 6.79 -20.03
CA TYR A 70 -4.33 6.74 -21.36
C TYR A 70 -3.82 5.54 -22.13
N GLU A 71 -4.69 4.61 -22.47
CA GLU A 71 -4.41 3.47 -23.33
C GLU A 71 -5.10 3.66 -24.69
N ASN A 72 -4.32 3.71 -25.76
CA ASN A 72 -4.84 3.98 -27.12
C ASN A 72 -5.72 5.24 -27.22
N GLY A 73 -5.40 6.27 -26.44
CA GLY A 73 -6.12 7.54 -26.41
C GLY A 73 -7.43 7.54 -25.61
N LYS A 74 -7.75 6.45 -24.93
CA LYS A 74 -8.89 6.35 -24.01
C LYS A 74 -8.42 6.37 -22.56
N PRO A 75 -9.15 7.05 -21.67
CA PRO A 75 -8.79 7.07 -20.26
C PRO A 75 -9.09 5.72 -19.60
N VAL A 76 -8.18 5.31 -18.74
CA VAL A 76 -8.21 4.08 -17.96
C VAL A 76 -7.82 4.43 -16.52
N VAL A 77 -8.50 3.86 -15.54
CA VAL A 77 -8.04 3.95 -14.16
C VAL A 77 -7.11 2.78 -13.87
N ARG A 78 -5.94 3.12 -13.34
CA ARG A 78 -5.03 2.20 -12.68
C ARG A 78 -5.16 2.37 -11.18
N ILE A 79 -5.34 1.27 -10.46
CA ILE A 79 -5.32 1.21 -9.01
C ILE A 79 -4.08 0.43 -8.60
N ASP A 80 -3.16 1.08 -7.88
CA ASP A 80 -2.01 0.41 -7.27
C ASP A 80 -2.36 0.07 -5.82
N MET A 81 -2.43 -1.22 -5.52
CA MET A 81 -2.88 -1.72 -4.21
C MET A 81 -1.85 -2.67 -3.61
N THR A 82 -1.56 -2.50 -2.33
CA THR A 82 -0.78 -3.49 -1.58
C THR A 82 -1.62 -4.73 -1.28
N GLY A 83 -0.95 -5.87 -1.01
CA GLY A 83 -1.62 -7.14 -0.79
C GLY A 83 -2.56 -7.15 0.42
N ILE A 84 -3.57 -8.00 0.36
CA ILE A 84 -4.51 -8.28 1.45
C ILE A 84 -4.12 -9.62 2.08
N ARG A 85 -4.10 -9.67 3.42
CA ARG A 85 -3.73 -10.88 4.16
C ARG A 85 -4.97 -11.65 4.61
N ASP A 86 -4.95 -12.94 4.42
CA ASP A 86 -5.81 -13.88 5.11
C ASP A 86 -5.17 -14.17 6.49
N ASN A 87 -5.70 -13.53 7.53
CA ASN A 87 -5.13 -13.63 8.87
C ASN A 87 -5.39 -15.01 9.51
N ASP A 88 -6.42 -15.72 9.08
CA ASP A 88 -6.77 -17.05 9.61
C ASP A 88 -5.80 -18.11 9.06
N LYS A 89 -5.35 -17.96 7.82
CA LYS A 89 -4.41 -18.87 7.17
C LYS A 89 -2.96 -18.41 7.23
N ASP A 90 -2.71 -17.17 7.66
CA ASP A 90 -1.38 -16.56 7.66
C ASP A 90 -0.76 -16.44 6.24
N GLU A 91 -1.60 -16.21 5.21
CA GLU A 91 -1.22 -16.17 3.80
C GLU A 91 -1.65 -14.85 3.14
N TRP A 92 -0.98 -14.50 2.03
CA TRP A 92 -1.39 -13.38 1.18
C TRP A 92 -2.41 -13.83 0.16
N LEU A 93 -3.53 -13.12 0.09
CA LEU A 93 -4.61 -13.42 -0.84
C LEU A 93 -4.17 -13.18 -2.29
N LYS A 94 -4.37 -14.17 -3.16
CA LYS A 94 -4.22 -13.99 -4.60
C LYS A 94 -5.47 -13.34 -5.13
N LEU A 95 -5.31 -12.21 -5.85
CA LEU A 95 -6.41 -11.45 -6.42
C LEU A 95 -6.61 -11.77 -7.89
N PHE A 96 -7.88 -11.97 -8.27
CA PHE A 96 -8.31 -12.27 -9.62
C PHE A 96 -9.45 -11.31 -10.01
N GLY A 97 -9.28 -10.63 -11.15
CA GLY A 97 -10.29 -9.74 -11.72
C GLY A 97 -11.44 -10.46 -12.42
N THR A 98 -12.15 -9.75 -13.28
CA THR A 98 -13.33 -10.26 -13.98
C THR A 98 -13.04 -11.58 -14.69
N GLY A 99 -13.77 -12.63 -14.34
CA GLY A 99 -13.62 -13.98 -14.86
C GLY A 99 -14.07 -15.05 -13.86
N TYR A 100 -13.80 -16.32 -14.17
CA TYR A 100 -14.32 -17.47 -13.40
C TYR A 100 -13.85 -17.49 -11.93
N ASP A 101 -12.59 -17.11 -11.67
CA ASP A 101 -12.00 -17.12 -10.33
C ASP A 101 -12.05 -15.74 -9.66
N GLN A 102 -12.92 -14.84 -10.14
CA GLN A 102 -13.01 -13.47 -9.63
C GLN A 102 -13.23 -13.45 -8.12
N ASN A 103 -12.38 -12.68 -7.42
CA ASN A 103 -12.49 -12.49 -5.98
C ASN A 103 -12.23 -11.04 -5.55
N ILE A 104 -12.07 -10.13 -6.52
CA ILE A 104 -12.05 -8.69 -6.31
C ILE A 104 -12.94 -8.00 -7.34
N TRP A 105 -13.75 -7.06 -6.88
CA TRP A 105 -14.70 -6.27 -7.67
C TRP A 105 -14.48 -4.78 -7.44
N VAL A 106 -14.83 -3.99 -8.44
CA VAL A 106 -14.82 -2.53 -8.37
C VAL A 106 -16.10 -2.00 -8.98
N GLU A 107 -16.74 -1.07 -8.28
CA GLU A 107 -17.86 -0.26 -8.77
C GLU A 107 -17.50 1.23 -8.70
N VAL A 108 -18.01 1.99 -9.64
CA VAL A 108 -17.95 3.47 -9.64
C VAL A 108 -19.38 4.00 -9.68
N ASP A 109 -19.82 4.68 -8.62
CA ASP A 109 -21.21 5.16 -8.45
C ASP A 109 -22.24 4.04 -8.72
N ASP A 110 -22.02 2.86 -8.12
CA ASP A 110 -22.81 1.63 -8.28
C ASP A 110 -22.78 0.99 -9.68
N ASP A 111 -21.92 1.46 -10.60
CA ASP A 111 -21.68 0.81 -11.89
C ASP A 111 -20.53 -0.19 -11.80
N PRO A 112 -20.76 -1.50 -11.97
CA PRO A 112 -19.71 -2.51 -11.98
C PRO A 112 -18.70 -2.29 -13.11
N LYS A 113 -17.42 -2.60 -12.84
CA LYS A 113 -16.33 -2.42 -13.79
C LYS A 113 -15.68 -3.74 -14.18
N GLY A 114 -15.48 -3.92 -15.49
CA GLY A 114 -14.63 -4.97 -16.03
C GLY A 114 -13.19 -4.76 -15.54
N LEU A 115 -12.66 -5.69 -14.71
CA LEU A 115 -11.45 -5.49 -13.94
C LEU A 115 -10.33 -6.42 -14.42
N LEU A 116 -9.25 -5.83 -14.89
CA LEU A 116 -7.99 -6.51 -15.16
C LEU A 116 -7.11 -6.43 -13.91
N VAL A 117 -6.55 -7.55 -13.47
CA VAL A 117 -5.71 -7.63 -12.28
C VAL A 117 -4.37 -8.29 -12.61
N TYR A 118 -3.29 -7.63 -12.21
CA TYR A 118 -1.92 -8.16 -12.32
C TYR A 118 -1.28 -8.23 -10.94
N ASN A 119 -0.61 -9.32 -10.64
CA ASN A 119 0.36 -9.31 -9.55
C ASN A 119 1.59 -8.52 -9.99
N ASN A 120 2.11 -7.68 -9.10
CA ASN A 120 3.29 -6.86 -9.41
C ASN A 120 4.54 -7.71 -9.73
N SER A 121 4.66 -8.91 -9.15
CA SER A 121 5.77 -9.83 -9.41
C SER A 121 5.71 -10.49 -10.80
N ASP A 122 4.52 -10.59 -11.40
CA ASP A 122 4.30 -11.25 -12.70
C ASP A 122 4.31 -10.25 -13.86
N ASN A 123 4.66 -9.01 -13.60
CA ASN A 123 4.56 -7.92 -14.55
C ASN A 123 5.78 -7.88 -15.48
N GLU A 124 5.65 -8.44 -16.69
CA GLU A 124 6.68 -8.45 -17.74
C GLU A 124 6.92 -7.06 -18.36
N ASP A 125 6.00 -6.10 -18.16
CA ASP A 125 5.99 -4.80 -18.84
C ASP A 125 6.72 -3.68 -18.09
N ASN A 126 7.52 -3.97 -17.05
CA ASN A 126 8.24 -2.97 -16.23
C ASN A 126 7.35 -1.86 -15.60
N LEU A 127 6.08 -2.12 -15.40
CA LEU A 127 5.19 -1.22 -14.65
C LEU A 127 5.37 -1.43 -13.15
N ALA A 128 6.61 -1.34 -12.65
CA ALA A 128 6.88 -1.50 -11.22
C ALA A 128 6.01 -0.53 -10.43
N ILE A 129 5.34 -1.05 -9.41
CA ILE A 129 4.62 -0.20 -8.45
C ILE A 129 5.65 0.69 -7.77
N LYS A 130 5.44 2.00 -7.86
CA LYS A 130 6.23 2.98 -7.14
C LYS A 130 5.75 3.04 -5.69
N ILE A 131 6.68 3.00 -4.76
CA ILE A 131 6.39 3.11 -3.33
C ILE A 131 7.21 4.24 -2.74
N ASP A 132 6.55 5.16 -2.07
CA ASP A 132 7.16 6.20 -1.26
C ASP A 132 6.93 5.87 0.21
N LEU A 133 7.98 5.37 0.87
CA LEU A 133 7.93 4.89 2.24
C LEU A 133 8.54 5.91 3.19
N VAL A 134 7.75 6.41 4.13
CA VAL A 134 8.16 7.43 5.09
C VAL A 134 8.14 6.87 6.50
N PHE A 135 9.26 7.01 7.21
CA PHE A 135 9.38 6.68 8.61
C PHE A 135 9.07 7.93 9.46
N LEU A 136 8.10 7.81 10.34
CA LEU A 136 7.78 8.81 11.35
C LEU A 136 8.34 8.28 12.68
N VAL A 137 9.35 8.93 13.22
CA VAL A 137 10.07 8.42 14.38
C VAL A 137 9.98 9.40 15.52
N ASP A 138 9.28 8.98 16.55
CA ASP A 138 9.30 9.65 17.85
C ASP A 138 10.73 9.61 18.41
N ASN A 139 11.25 10.78 18.71
CA ASN A 139 12.61 10.94 19.26
C ASN A 139 12.60 11.67 20.61
N SER A 140 11.50 11.57 21.33
CA SER A 140 11.37 12.00 22.72
C SER A 140 12.32 11.23 23.64
N GLY A 141 12.43 11.70 24.88
CA GLY A 141 13.35 11.09 25.84
C GLY A 141 13.01 9.66 26.24
N SER A 142 11.73 9.28 26.21
CA SER A 142 11.25 7.93 26.50
C SER A 142 11.73 6.89 25.47
N MET A 143 11.89 7.29 24.20
CA MET A 143 12.37 6.45 23.10
C MET A 143 13.90 6.21 23.09
N ASN A 144 14.62 6.63 24.11
CA ASN A 144 16.09 6.60 24.08
C ASN A 144 16.68 5.17 24.07
N GLU A 145 15.99 4.20 24.66
CA GLU A 145 16.47 2.80 24.73
C GLU A 145 16.29 2.07 23.39
N GLU A 146 15.24 2.39 22.63
CA GLU A 146 14.92 1.75 21.35
C GLU A 146 15.45 2.47 20.12
N ALA A 147 15.79 3.76 20.21
CA ALA A 147 16.14 4.59 19.05
C ALA A 147 17.24 4.00 18.17
N ASP A 148 18.28 3.43 18.79
CA ASP A 148 19.38 2.78 18.06
C ASP A 148 18.97 1.45 17.41
N ALA A 149 18.05 0.70 18.02
CA ALA A 149 17.51 -0.53 17.46
C ALA A 149 16.61 -0.21 16.26
N ILE A 150 15.69 0.74 16.42
CA ILE A 150 14.80 1.21 15.35
C ILE A 150 15.59 1.66 14.13
N ALA A 151 16.62 2.48 14.32
CA ALA A 151 17.44 2.98 13.22
C ALA A 151 18.16 1.85 12.46
N ARG A 152 18.73 0.87 13.19
CA ARG A 152 19.37 -0.29 12.55
C ARG A 152 18.38 -1.13 11.77
N ASP A 153 17.19 -1.36 12.31
CA ASP A 153 16.16 -2.15 11.69
C ASP A 153 15.59 -1.45 10.45
N ILE A 154 15.36 -0.14 10.50
CA ILE A 154 14.94 0.67 9.34
C ILE A 154 15.98 0.53 8.21
N ILE A 155 17.27 0.69 8.50
CA ILE A 155 18.32 0.59 7.48
C ILE A 155 18.36 -0.81 6.87
N SER A 156 18.38 -1.86 7.71
CA SER A 156 18.38 -3.26 7.24
C SER A 156 17.18 -3.56 6.35
N TRP A 157 16.00 -3.14 6.79
CA TRP A 157 14.77 -3.35 6.05
C TRP A 157 14.73 -2.59 4.72
N ALA A 158 15.14 -1.30 4.73
CA ALA A 158 15.19 -0.49 3.51
C ALA A 158 16.16 -1.08 2.46
N GLU A 159 17.29 -1.65 2.89
CA GLU A 159 18.22 -2.33 1.99
C GLU A 159 17.62 -3.61 1.38
N LYS A 160 16.89 -4.39 2.16
CA LYS A 160 16.18 -5.57 1.66
C LYS A 160 15.07 -5.21 0.68
N LEU A 161 14.27 -4.21 0.98
CA LEU A 161 13.24 -3.71 0.07
C LEU A 161 13.84 -3.24 -1.25
N ARG A 162 14.97 -2.52 -1.22
CA ARG A 162 15.69 -2.15 -2.43
C ARG A 162 16.12 -3.37 -3.27
N SER A 163 16.52 -4.46 -2.62
CA SER A 163 16.94 -5.69 -3.31
C SER A 163 15.79 -6.54 -3.84
N SER A 164 14.55 -6.26 -3.46
CA SER A 164 13.36 -7.00 -3.90
C SER A 164 12.85 -6.63 -5.30
N GLY A 165 13.48 -5.65 -5.98
CA GLY A 165 13.07 -5.20 -7.31
C GLY A 165 11.95 -4.15 -7.31
N LEU A 166 11.47 -3.71 -6.14
CA LEU A 166 10.49 -2.65 -6.02
C LEU A 166 11.12 -1.26 -6.25
N ASP A 167 10.39 -0.36 -6.93
CA ASP A 167 10.82 1.04 -7.09
C ASP A 167 10.43 1.85 -5.84
N ILE A 168 11.29 1.87 -4.83
CA ILE A 168 11.03 2.50 -3.54
C ILE A 168 11.91 3.74 -3.33
N LYS A 169 11.28 4.83 -2.83
CA LYS A 169 11.96 5.97 -2.21
C LYS A 169 11.65 6.00 -0.72
N PHE A 170 12.59 6.53 0.04
CA PHE A 170 12.54 6.53 1.49
C PHE A 170 12.60 7.96 2.02
N GLY A 171 11.73 8.29 2.97
CA GLY A 171 11.75 9.54 3.72
C GLY A 171 11.78 9.29 5.22
N CYS A 172 12.12 10.29 6.01
CA CYS A 172 12.09 10.21 7.47
C CYS A 172 11.70 11.54 8.08
N VAL A 173 10.85 11.50 9.11
CA VAL A 173 10.52 12.64 9.97
C VAL A 173 10.80 12.24 11.41
N GLY A 174 11.65 13.02 12.08
CA GLY A 174 11.86 12.94 13.52
C GLY A 174 10.98 13.96 14.24
N TYR A 175 10.30 13.53 15.29
CA TYR A 175 9.41 14.39 16.05
C TYR A 175 9.46 14.12 17.57
N ASP A 176 9.12 15.13 18.33
CA ASP A 176 8.66 15.10 19.70
C ASP A 176 7.33 15.88 19.75
N GLY A 177 7.11 16.82 20.64
CA GLY A 177 5.99 17.80 20.50
C GLY A 177 6.14 18.75 19.31
N ARG A 178 7.20 18.62 18.51
CA ARG A 178 7.55 19.43 17.35
C ARG A 178 8.23 18.56 16.31
N ILE A 179 8.32 19.07 15.08
CA ILE A 179 9.19 18.45 14.06
C ILE A 179 10.63 18.82 14.37
N THR A 180 11.44 17.82 14.70
CA THR A 180 12.85 17.99 15.14
C THR A 180 13.83 17.73 14.02
N GLY A 181 13.43 16.98 12.98
CA GLY A 181 14.24 16.69 11.81
C GLY A 181 13.44 16.12 10.67
N ALA A 182 13.99 16.20 9.47
CA ALA A 182 13.40 15.59 8.30
C ALA A 182 14.44 15.30 7.20
N LEU A 183 14.19 14.20 6.49
CA LEU A 183 14.83 13.82 5.24
C LEU A 183 13.71 13.52 4.23
N ASN A 184 13.63 14.30 3.16
CA ASN A 184 12.66 14.09 2.09
C ASN A 184 12.94 12.79 1.33
N LEU A 185 12.04 12.39 0.44
CA LEU A 185 12.11 11.15 -0.33
C LEU A 185 13.42 11.05 -1.12
N THR A 186 14.18 10.01 -0.84
CA THR A 186 15.53 9.82 -1.35
C THR A 186 15.91 8.34 -1.48
N SER A 187 17.19 8.07 -1.69
CA SER A 187 17.76 6.72 -1.78
C SER A 187 17.93 6.07 -0.39
N VAL A 188 18.06 4.74 -0.39
CA VAL A 188 18.42 4.01 0.85
C VAL A 188 19.79 4.43 1.40
N ALA A 189 20.73 4.81 0.54
CA ALA A 189 22.06 5.27 0.98
C ALA A 189 21.97 6.59 1.76
N ASP A 190 21.17 7.54 1.29
CA ASP A 190 20.97 8.82 1.98
C ASP A 190 20.20 8.63 3.28
N LEU A 191 19.18 7.75 3.30
CA LEU A 191 18.48 7.37 4.53
C LEU A 191 19.44 6.77 5.54
N SER A 192 20.30 5.83 5.12
CA SER A 192 21.31 5.21 5.98
C SER A 192 22.29 6.24 6.54
N ASN A 193 22.76 7.17 5.71
CA ASN A 193 23.63 8.27 6.14
C ASN A 193 22.92 9.16 7.17
N TYR A 194 21.65 9.50 6.93
CA TYR A 194 20.85 10.29 7.85
C TYR A 194 20.69 9.60 9.20
N LEU A 195 20.29 8.34 9.23
CA LEU A 195 20.09 7.61 10.48
C LEU A 195 21.38 7.27 11.22
N ASN A 196 22.53 7.29 10.55
CA ASN A 196 23.84 7.02 11.14
C ASN A 196 24.66 8.26 11.48
N HIS A 197 24.15 9.48 11.24
CA HIS A 197 24.91 10.69 11.54
C HIS A 197 25.06 10.97 13.04
N SER A 198 24.26 10.32 13.90
CA SER A 198 24.27 10.46 15.34
C SER A 198 23.91 9.14 16.03
N THR A 199 23.62 9.17 17.33
CA THR A 199 23.21 8.03 18.16
C THR A 199 21.96 8.36 18.98
N GLY A 200 21.24 7.33 19.45
CA GLY A 200 20.05 7.48 20.27
C GLY A 200 18.98 8.33 19.56
N THR A 201 18.20 9.06 20.31
CA THR A 201 17.11 9.90 19.79
C THR A 201 17.58 11.01 18.83
N LYS A 202 18.88 11.36 18.82
CA LYS A 202 19.43 12.37 17.91
C LYS A 202 19.54 11.89 16.46
N ARG A 203 19.38 10.60 16.19
CA ARG A 203 19.49 10.02 14.83
C ARG A 203 18.50 10.62 13.84
N THR A 204 17.34 11.03 14.29
CA THR A 204 16.28 11.62 13.45
C THR A 204 16.13 13.13 13.65
N MET A 205 17.06 13.76 14.36
CA MET A 205 17.14 15.22 14.50
C MET A 205 17.89 15.87 13.34
N GLY A 206 17.52 17.10 13.01
CA GLY A 206 18.15 17.89 11.94
C GLY A 206 17.48 17.68 10.59
N PHE A 207 17.60 18.69 9.74
CA PHE A 207 17.02 18.74 8.40
C PHE A 207 18.12 18.52 7.38
N VAL A 208 17.93 17.58 6.46
CA VAL A 208 18.96 17.13 5.53
C VAL A 208 18.38 17.04 4.11
N GLY A 209 19.23 17.19 3.10
CA GLY A 209 18.85 17.18 1.69
C GLY A 209 18.88 18.56 1.05
N SER A 210 18.60 18.63 -0.23
CA SER A 210 18.62 19.87 -1.02
C SER A 210 17.53 20.87 -0.62
N ASP A 211 16.49 20.42 0.06
CA ASP A 211 15.35 21.19 0.54
C ASP A 211 15.31 21.37 2.06
N ALA A 212 16.41 21.07 2.75
CA ALA A 212 16.53 21.15 4.22
C ALA A 212 16.07 22.50 4.79
N ASP A 213 16.48 23.61 4.18
CA ASP A 213 16.12 24.96 4.62
C ASP A 213 14.61 25.21 4.49
N LYS A 214 13.99 24.74 3.40
CA LYS A 214 12.54 24.82 3.19
C LYS A 214 11.82 24.03 4.28
N LEU A 215 12.19 22.76 4.45
CA LEU A 215 11.60 21.86 5.45
C LEU A 215 11.71 22.45 6.86
N GLN A 216 12.88 22.98 7.21
CA GLN A 216 13.10 23.61 8.51
C GLN A 216 12.27 24.88 8.69
N SER A 217 12.07 25.68 7.66
CA SER A 217 11.35 26.96 7.75
C SER A 217 9.85 26.81 8.06
N VAL A 218 9.25 25.71 7.66
CA VAL A 218 7.80 25.46 7.82
C VAL A 218 7.45 24.62 9.04
N LYS A 219 8.43 24.03 9.72
CA LYS A 219 8.22 23.05 10.80
C LYS A 219 7.31 23.56 11.94
N SER A 220 7.41 24.84 12.29
CA SER A 220 6.64 25.42 13.39
C SER A 220 5.12 25.41 13.16
N GLY A 221 4.70 25.26 11.90
CA GLY A 221 3.31 25.06 11.55
C GLY A 221 2.71 23.76 12.08
N TYR A 222 3.55 22.80 12.50
CA TYR A 222 3.18 21.48 12.97
C TYR A 222 3.48 21.25 14.45
N ASP A 223 3.94 22.27 15.16
CA ASP A 223 4.17 22.20 16.61
C ASP A 223 2.84 21.97 17.34
N VAL A 224 2.80 21.01 18.26
CA VAL A 224 1.60 20.68 19.05
C VAL A 224 1.72 21.07 20.50
N SER A 225 2.94 21.11 21.04
CA SER A 225 3.20 21.49 22.43
C SER A 225 4.57 22.11 22.63
N THR A 226 4.72 22.72 23.79
CA THR A 226 5.99 23.33 24.22
C THR A 226 6.81 22.43 25.14
N SER A 227 6.30 21.27 25.60
CA SER A 227 7.05 20.61 26.67
C SER A 227 6.87 19.13 26.95
N GLN A 228 5.95 18.37 26.42
CA GLN A 228 5.84 16.93 26.77
C GLN A 228 4.80 16.13 25.94
N ASP A 229 4.34 16.65 24.82
CA ASP A 229 3.30 15.97 24.08
C ASP A 229 3.85 15.57 22.69
N GLU A 230 4.02 14.31 22.43
CA GLU A 230 4.41 13.74 21.15
C GLU A 230 3.18 13.65 20.24
N CYS A 231 3.38 13.81 18.92
CA CYS A 231 2.25 13.71 17.99
C CYS A 231 2.66 13.17 16.62
N GLY A 232 2.53 11.85 16.45
CA GLY A 232 2.75 11.19 15.15
C GLY A 232 1.81 11.68 14.05
N ALA A 233 0.59 12.10 14.39
CA ALA A 233 -0.35 12.68 13.42
C ALA A 233 0.14 14.04 12.87
N ALA A 234 0.83 14.85 13.67
CA ALA A 234 1.46 16.08 13.19
C ALA A 234 2.66 15.77 12.25
N ALA A 235 3.47 14.78 12.60
CA ALA A 235 4.58 14.33 11.77
C ALA A 235 4.09 13.74 10.43
N LEU A 236 2.99 12.96 10.47
CA LEU A 236 2.32 12.44 9.28
C LEU A 236 1.88 13.59 8.36
N ARG A 237 1.18 14.57 8.92
CA ARG A 237 0.69 15.70 8.13
C ARG A 237 1.82 16.57 7.59
N TYR A 238 2.88 16.73 8.37
CA TYR A 238 4.09 17.41 7.89
C TYR A 238 4.70 16.72 6.67
N ALA A 239 4.86 15.39 6.72
CA ALA A 239 5.39 14.64 5.59
C ALA A 239 4.46 14.75 4.37
N ASP A 240 3.15 14.54 4.55
CA ASP A 240 2.15 14.61 3.49
C ASP A 240 2.16 15.94 2.73
N GLU A 241 2.28 17.07 3.45
CA GLU A 241 2.25 18.41 2.87
C GLU A 241 3.61 18.89 2.33
N GLN A 242 4.72 18.41 2.88
CA GLN A 242 6.03 18.99 2.62
C GLN A 242 6.95 18.13 1.77
N PHE A 243 6.74 16.80 1.73
CA PHE A 243 7.59 15.91 0.96
C PHE A 243 7.20 15.89 -0.52
N ALA A 244 8.20 15.66 -1.37
CA ALA A 244 8.04 15.58 -2.82
C ALA A 244 7.62 14.16 -3.24
N PHE A 245 6.42 13.74 -2.88
CA PHE A 245 5.89 12.43 -3.29
C PHE A 245 5.86 12.30 -4.80
N ARG A 246 6.25 11.13 -5.28
CA ARG A 246 6.23 10.83 -6.70
C ARG A 246 4.79 10.62 -7.18
N GLU A 247 4.50 11.14 -8.35
CA GLU A 247 3.21 10.90 -8.99
C GLU A 247 3.02 9.40 -9.23
N GLY A 248 1.83 8.91 -8.91
CA GLY A 248 1.47 7.50 -9.04
C GLY A 248 2.17 6.56 -8.07
N ALA A 249 2.84 7.06 -7.03
CA ALA A 249 3.42 6.20 -6.01
C ALA A 249 2.43 5.89 -4.88
N ASN A 250 2.39 4.63 -4.45
CA ASN A 250 1.76 4.26 -3.19
C ASN A 250 2.54 4.90 -2.04
N ARG A 251 1.84 5.67 -1.21
CA ARG A 251 2.43 6.29 -0.02
C ARG A 251 2.20 5.39 1.17
N ILE A 252 3.28 5.02 1.83
CA ILE A 252 3.24 4.19 3.03
C ILE A 252 4.00 4.92 4.13
N TYR A 253 3.40 4.97 5.31
CA TYR A 253 4.03 5.56 6.49
C TYR A 253 4.15 4.49 7.58
N VAL A 254 5.27 4.51 8.28
CA VAL A 254 5.48 3.68 9.46
C VAL A 254 5.81 4.59 10.64
N ASN A 255 4.90 4.66 11.60
CA ASN A 255 5.04 5.47 12.80
C ASN A 255 5.58 4.64 13.96
N PHE A 256 6.72 5.05 14.53
CA PHE A 256 7.36 4.45 15.69
C PHE A 256 7.19 5.38 16.89
N THR A 257 6.52 4.93 17.93
CA THR A 257 6.25 5.75 19.13
C THR A 257 5.92 4.87 20.34
N ASP A 258 6.12 5.40 21.52
CA ASP A 258 5.68 4.85 22.80
C ASP A 258 4.58 5.71 23.46
N GLU A 259 4.15 6.80 22.79
CA GLU A 259 3.20 7.77 23.31
C GLU A 259 1.93 7.87 22.47
N ALA A 260 0.89 8.47 23.06
CA ALA A 260 -0.33 8.82 22.36
C ALA A 260 -0.10 9.98 21.39
N ASN A 261 -0.95 10.10 20.35
CA ASN A 261 -1.01 11.31 19.52
C ASN A 261 -1.59 12.46 20.33
N TYR A 262 -0.79 13.05 21.18
CA TYR A 262 -1.27 14.11 22.06
C TYR A 262 -1.24 15.44 21.33
N SER A 263 -2.42 15.95 21.02
CA SER A 263 -2.59 17.26 20.36
C SER A 263 -3.34 18.23 21.28
N LYS A 264 -2.82 18.45 22.49
CA LYS A 264 -3.45 19.28 23.49
C LYS A 264 -3.80 20.68 22.97
N GLY A 265 -5.05 20.87 22.61
CA GLY A 265 -5.57 22.14 22.10
C GLY A 265 -5.43 22.38 20.60
N ILE A 266 -4.79 21.48 19.82
CA ILE A 266 -4.66 21.58 18.36
C ILE A 266 -5.34 20.38 17.69
N TYR A 267 -6.65 20.43 17.59
CA TYR A 267 -7.48 19.35 17.02
C TYR A 267 -7.18 19.00 15.57
N ARG A 268 -6.47 19.85 14.81
CA ARG A 268 -6.15 19.60 13.39
C ARG A 268 -5.21 18.42 13.14
N PHE A 269 -4.54 17.91 14.16
CA PHE A 269 -3.62 16.78 14.08
C PHE A 269 -4.13 15.55 14.84
N SER A 270 -5.40 15.28 14.78
CA SER A 270 -6.01 14.06 15.30
C SER A 270 -6.70 13.29 14.18
N VAL A 271 -6.92 11.99 14.38
CA VAL A 271 -7.68 11.17 13.42
C VAL A 271 -9.09 11.73 13.23
N GLU A 272 -9.74 12.18 14.31
CA GLU A 272 -11.07 12.77 14.24
C GLU A 272 -11.09 14.06 13.40
N SER A 273 -10.04 14.90 13.51
CA SER A 273 -9.95 16.09 12.66
C SER A 273 -9.68 15.75 11.19
N PHE A 274 -8.92 14.70 10.92
CA PHE A 274 -8.67 14.24 9.55
C PHE A 274 -9.94 13.71 8.90
N LYS A 275 -10.76 12.95 9.65
CA LYS A 275 -12.08 12.49 9.20
C LYS A 275 -13.04 13.65 8.95
N ALA A 276 -13.17 14.56 9.91
CA ALA A 276 -14.15 15.65 9.87
C ALA A 276 -13.87 16.69 8.77
N SER A 277 -12.59 16.88 8.41
CA SER A 277 -12.17 17.88 7.41
C SER A 277 -11.83 17.25 6.05
N GLU A 278 -12.05 15.94 5.90
CA GLU A 278 -11.67 15.18 4.70
C GLU A 278 -10.20 15.40 4.28
N LEU A 279 -9.34 15.69 5.25
CA LEU A 279 -7.92 15.98 5.02
C LEU A 279 -7.13 14.75 4.58
N TRP A 280 -7.70 13.56 4.73
CA TRP A 280 -7.06 12.32 4.33
C TRP A 280 -7.93 11.56 3.35
N ASN A 281 -7.47 11.45 2.13
CA ASN A 281 -8.08 10.66 1.06
C ASN A 281 -7.17 9.48 0.69
N PRO A 282 -7.62 8.50 -0.11
CA PRO A 282 -6.84 7.31 -0.44
C PRO A 282 -5.45 7.61 -1.01
N SER A 283 -5.32 8.66 -1.84
CA SER A 283 -4.04 9.03 -2.46
C SER A 283 -2.98 9.51 -1.46
N GLN A 284 -3.37 9.84 -0.25
CA GLN A 284 -2.45 10.25 0.82
C GLN A 284 -1.81 9.07 1.54
N GLY A 285 -2.31 7.85 1.32
CA GLY A 285 -1.62 6.62 1.66
C GLY A 285 -2.07 5.93 2.95
N THR A 286 -1.31 4.91 3.33
CA THR A 286 -1.57 4.00 4.44
C THR A 286 -0.55 4.20 5.57
N VAL A 287 -1.02 4.21 6.81
CA VAL A 287 -0.16 4.36 8.00
C VAL A 287 -0.11 3.05 8.77
N HIS A 288 1.10 2.58 9.04
CA HIS A 288 1.35 1.49 9.97
C HIS A 288 1.94 2.04 11.26
N THR A 289 1.61 1.44 12.40
CA THR A 289 2.10 1.89 13.71
C THR A 289 2.86 0.78 14.40
N VAL A 290 4.06 1.10 14.87
CA VAL A 290 4.86 0.27 15.77
C VAL A 290 4.89 0.96 17.12
N PHE A 291 4.25 0.35 18.11
CA PHE A 291 4.03 0.92 19.42
C PHE A 291 4.80 0.15 20.50
N SER A 292 5.66 0.83 21.23
CA SER A 292 6.63 0.20 22.14
C SER A 292 6.31 0.38 23.63
N ALA A 293 5.12 0.88 23.98
CA ALA A 293 4.71 1.04 25.37
C ALA A 293 3.46 0.22 25.72
N SER A 294 3.08 0.28 26.99
CA SER A 294 1.83 -0.31 27.43
C SER A 294 0.62 0.53 26.99
N LYS A 295 -0.31 -0.07 26.27
CA LYS A 295 -1.58 0.57 25.88
C LYS A 295 -2.36 1.14 27.07
N ALA A 296 -2.14 0.67 28.28
CA ALA A 296 -2.90 1.07 29.47
C ALA A 296 -2.64 2.53 29.90
N GLY A 297 -1.56 3.16 29.43
CA GLY A 297 -1.20 4.56 29.77
C GLY A 297 -1.56 5.58 28.71
N CYS A 298 -1.98 5.15 27.53
CA CYS A 298 -2.30 6.05 26.42
C CYS A 298 -3.56 6.86 26.73
N GLY A 299 -3.52 8.16 26.42
CA GLY A 299 -4.63 9.08 26.54
C GLY A 299 -5.84 8.75 25.63
N THR A 300 -6.49 9.74 25.10
CA THR A 300 -7.71 9.58 24.28
C THR A 300 -7.44 9.38 22.78
N GLU A 301 -6.26 9.72 22.31
CA GLU A 301 -5.89 9.64 20.89
C GLU A 301 -4.74 8.63 20.70
N TYR A 302 -5.11 7.38 20.53
CA TYR A 302 -4.15 6.30 20.34
C TYR A 302 -3.44 6.40 18.99
N PRO A 303 -2.12 6.17 18.92
CA PRO A 303 -1.37 6.28 17.64
C PRO A 303 -1.85 5.28 16.58
N TRP A 304 -2.33 4.10 16.97
CA TRP A 304 -2.86 3.10 16.03
C TRP A 304 -4.21 3.45 15.40
N LYS A 305 -4.93 4.47 15.89
CA LYS A 305 -6.13 4.98 15.18
C LYS A 305 -5.83 5.48 13.77
N LEU A 306 -4.61 5.96 13.51
CA LEU A 306 -4.17 6.30 12.16
C LEU A 306 -4.11 5.06 11.27
N SER A 307 -3.58 3.95 11.81
CA SER A 307 -3.52 2.68 11.08
C SER A 307 -4.93 2.14 10.80
N GLU A 308 -5.80 2.09 11.81
CA GLU A 308 -7.20 1.68 11.64
C GLU A 308 -7.93 2.54 10.60
N TYR A 309 -7.73 3.86 10.64
CA TYR A 309 -8.37 4.79 9.71
C TYR A 309 -7.91 4.60 8.27
N THR A 310 -6.64 4.27 8.04
CA THR A 310 -6.04 4.16 6.71
C THR A 310 -5.94 2.72 6.20
N GLY A 311 -6.42 1.72 6.95
CA GLY A 311 -6.32 0.29 6.60
C GLY A 311 -4.90 -0.28 6.75
N GLY A 312 -4.09 0.31 7.61
CA GLY A 312 -2.76 -0.20 7.95
C GLY A 312 -2.79 -1.14 9.16
N THR A 313 -1.61 -1.57 9.59
CA THR A 313 -1.43 -2.51 10.69
C THR A 313 -0.81 -1.86 11.92
N THR A 314 -1.07 -2.44 13.09
CA THR A 314 -0.45 -2.03 14.35
C THR A 314 0.34 -3.18 14.92
N ILE A 315 1.57 -2.90 15.34
CA ILE A 315 2.44 -3.85 16.02
C ILE A 315 2.77 -3.30 17.39
N GLU A 316 2.56 -4.15 18.39
CA GLU A 316 3.00 -3.89 19.77
C GLU A 316 4.35 -4.53 20.01
N THR A 317 5.24 -3.81 20.62
CA THR A 317 6.58 -4.28 20.95
C THR A 317 6.96 -3.90 22.38
N SER A 318 8.04 -4.46 22.87
CA SER A 318 8.62 -4.06 24.16
C SER A 318 9.33 -2.71 24.06
N SER A 319 9.51 -2.02 25.19
CA SER A 319 10.26 -0.78 25.32
C SER A 319 11.75 -0.87 24.91
N SER A 320 12.27 -2.06 24.66
CA SER A 320 13.62 -2.25 24.10
C SER A 320 13.62 -2.54 22.61
N PHE A 321 12.46 -2.53 21.96
CA PHE A 321 12.28 -2.92 20.56
C PHE A 321 12.86 -4.31 20.23
N SER A 322 13.04 -5.15 21.26
CA SER A 322 13.65 -6.47 21.12
C SER A 322 12.65 -7.47 20.53
N GLY A 323 13.09 -8.20 19.51
CA GLY A 323 12.30 -9.25 18.88
C GLY A 323 11.33 -8.74 17.80
N VAL A 324 11.35 -7.45 17.48
CA VAL A 324 10.66 -6.91 16.29
C VAL A 324 11.63 -6.94 15.12
N SER A 325 11.19 -7.56 14.04
CA SER A 325 11.85 -7.42 12.73
C SER A 325 10.90 -6.68 11.82
N LEU A 326 11.31 -5.53 11.31
CA LEU A 326 10.53 -4.79 10.30
C LEU A 326 10.29 -5.63 9.05
N GLU A 327 11.13 -6.64 8.81
CA GLU A 327 10.97 -7.58 7.70
C GLU A 327 9.78 -8.51 7.88
N SER A 328 9.42 -8.82 9.13
CA SER A 328 8.23 -9.61 9.46
C SER A 328 6.96 -8.77 9.55
N LEU A 329 7.07 -7.45 9.34
CA LEU A 329 5.89 -6.58 9.31
C LEU A 329 4.93 -7.00 8.19
N PRO A 330 3.64 -7.06 8.46
CA PRO A 330 2.64 -7.28 7.40
C PRO A 330 2.81 -6.37 6.21
N VAL A 331 3.27 -5.11 6.41
CA VAL A 331 3.53 -4.16 5.33
C VAL A 331 4.59 -4.66 4.34
N THR A 332 5.62 -5.37 4.79
CA THR A 332 6.64 -5.95 3.88
C THR A 332 6.01 -6.97 2.94
N GLY A 333 5.27 -7.90 3.49
CA GLY A 333 4.53 -8.89 2.69
C GLY A 333 3.46 -8.23 1.82
N ALA A 334 2.75 -7.21 2.31
CA ALA A 334 1.77 -6.46 1.55
C ALA A 334 2.40 -5.77 0.33
N MET A 335 3.58 -5.16 0.47
CA MET A 335 4.31 -4.55 -0.66
C MET A 335 4.78 -5.60 -1.66
N GLN A 336 5.30 -6.74 -1.20
CA GLN A 336 5.75 -7.84 -2.06
C GLN A 336 4.62 -8.54 -2.81
N ASN A 337 3.42 -8.53 -2.25
CA ASN A 337 2.20 -9.10 -2.84
C ASN A 337 1.26 -8.00 -3.38
N SER A 338 1.81 -6.93 -3.91
CA SER A 338 1.05 -5.81 -4.48
C SER A 338 0.41 -6.17 -5.81
N TYR A 339 -0.68 -5.48 -6.13
CA TYR A 339 -1.46 -5.68 -7.35
C TYR A 339 -1.69 -4.36 -8.08
N ILE A 340 -1.68 -4.44 -9.40
CA ILE A 340 -2.17 -3.39 -10.30
C ILE A 340 -3.53 -3.84 -10.81
N LEU A 341 -4.56 -3.02 -10.58
CA LEU A 341 -5.89 -3.22 -11.11
C LEU A 341 -6.14 -2.16 -12.17
N LYS A 342 -6.78 -2.55 -13.26
CA LYS A 342 -7.17 -1.58 -14.31
C LYS A 342 -8.60 -1.79 -14.74
N PHE A 343 -9.32 -0.67 -14.94
CA PHE A 343 -10.64 -0.64 -15.56
C PHE A 343 -10.80 0.55 -16.49
N ALA A 344 -11.69 0.45 -17.46
CA ALA A 344 -11.94 1.45 -18.49
C ALA A 344 -13.32 2.11 -18.34
N ASN A 345 -13.79 2.80 -19.40
CA ASN A 345 -15.10 3.42 -19.51
C ASN A 345 -15.39 4.43 -18.40
N ILE A 346 -14.43 5.34 -18.19
CA ILE A 346 -14.48 6.34 -17.12
C ILE A 346 -14.80 7.75 -17.63
N GLU A 347 -15.00 7.94 -18.93
CA GLU A 347 -15.21 9.26 -19.55
C GLU A 347 -16.35 10.05 -18.89
N LYS A 348 -17.43 9.35 -18.48
CA LYS A 348 -18.57 9.98 -17.81
C LYS A 348 -18.29 10.45 -16.39
N TYR A 349 -17.21 9.96 -15.77
CA TYR A 349 -16.79 10.32 -14.41
C TYR A 349 -15.66 11.36 -14.41
N MET A 350 -15.16 11.77 -15.60
CA MET A 350 -14.13 12.82 -15.73
C MET A 350 -14.77 14.21 -15.77
N ASP A 351 -15.68 14.49 -14.85
CA ASP A 351 -16.45 15.72 -14.78
C ASP A 351 -15.96 16.72 -13.71
N GLY A 352 -14.81 16.42 -13.09
CA GLY A 352 -14.20 17.22 -12.02
C GLY A 352 -14.90 17.07 -10.66
N LYS A 353 -15.83 16.13 -10.50
CA LYS A 353 -16.49 15.85 -9.24
C LYS A 353 -15.90 14.63 -8.57
N SER A 354 -16.21 14.50 -7.30
CA SER A 354 -15.91 13.29 -6.52
C SER A 354 -16.91 12.19 -6.86
N HIS A 355 -16.40 11.00 -7.18
CA HIS A 355 -17.15 9.78 -7.45
C HIS A 355 -16.84 8.74 -6.39
N VAL A 356 -17.82 7.90 -6.09
CA VAL A 356 -17.69 6.83 -5.11
C VAL A 356 -17.13 5.59 -5.79
N VAL A 357 -15.92 5.18 -5.42
CA VAL A 357 -15.32 3.92 -5.85
C VAL A 357 -15.42 2.92 -4.71
N LYS A 358 -16.14 1.83 -4.93
CA LYS A 358 -16.27 0.73 -3.97
C LYS A 358 -15.43 -0.45 -4.44
N VAL A 359 -14.51 -0.89 -3.59
CA VAL A 359 -13.70 -2.10 -3.81
C VAL A 359 -14.19 -3.17 -2.84
N THR A 360 -14.48 -4.35 -3.37
CA THR A 360 -14.94 -5.50 -2.60
C THR A 360 -14.03 -6.69 -2.86
N VAL A 361 -13.65 -7.40 -1.80
CA VAL A 361 -12.83 -8.62 -1.86
C VAL A 361 -13.53 -9.72 -1.08
N LEU A 362 -13.67 -10.87 -1.74
CA LEU A 362 -14.30 -12.04 -1.15
C LEU A 362 -13.53 -13.29 -1.62
N SER A 363 -12.84 -13.98 -0.69
CA SER A 363 -12.17 -15.23 -1.03
C SER A 363 -13.20 -16.35 -1.29
N GLU A 364 -12.84 -17.35 -2.11
CA GLU A 364 -13.71 -18.46 -2.49
C GLU A 364 -14.29 -19.20 -1.27
N ASP A 365 -13.51 -19.37 -0.22
CA ASP A 365 -13.90 -20.02 1.02
C ASP A 365 -14.47 -19.08 2.09
N ASN A 366 -14.69 -17.81 1.75
CA ASN A 366 -15.15 -16.76 2.65
C ASN A 366 -14.22 -16.48 3.87
N SER A 367 -12.97 -16.93 3.86
CA SER A 367 -12.01 -16.62 4.91
C SER A 367 -11.62 -15.15 4.94
N VAL A 368 -11.64 -14.47 3.78
CA VAL A 368 -11.44 -13.02 3.66
C VAL A 368 -12.70 -12.38 3.10
N ARG A 369 -13.22 -11.42 3.85
CA ARG A 369 -14.36 -10.58 3.48
C ARG A 369 -14.00 -9.12 3.76
N ALA A 370 -13.84 -8.33 2.72
CA ALA A 370 -13.46 -6.94 2.84
C ALA A 370 -14.23 -6.07 1.85
N GLU A 371 -14.62 -4.88 2.31
CA GLU A 371 -15.22 -3.86 1.48
C GLU A 371 -14.72 -2.50 1.92
N ARG A 372 -14.38 -1.64 0.96
CA ARG A 372 -14.00 -0.28 1.26
C ARG A 372 -14.43 0.68 0.15
N THR A 373 -14.89 1.84 0.58
CA THR A 373 -15.38 2.91 -0.28
C THR A 373 -14.40 4.08 -0.25
N TYR A 374 -14.15 4.67 -1.42
CA TYR A 374 -13.25 5.79 -1.62
C TYR A 374 -13.95 6.90 -2.39
N ASN A 375 -13.69 8.14 -2.03
CA ASN A 375 -14.09 9.31 -2.81
C ASN A 375 -12.94 9.69 -3.74
N VAL A 376 -13.13 9.58 -5.05
CA VAL A 376 -12.08 9.75 -6.06
C VAL A 376 -12.53 10.80 -7.09
N ILE A 377 -11.63 11.72 -7.43
CA ILE A 377 -11.80 12.63 -8.55
C ILE A 377 -10.94 12.12 -9.70
N PHE A 378 -11.54 11.78 -10.81
CA PHE A 378 -10.85 11.31 -12.01
C PHE A 378 -10.46 12.51 -12.87
N ASP A 379 -9.34 13.13 -12.56
CA ASP A 379 -8.83 14.28 -13.31
C ASP A 379 -7.61 13.91 -14.17
N ASN A 380 -7.50 14.57 -15.31
CA ASN A 380 -6.23 14.69 -16.02
C ASN A 380 -5.36 15.71 -15.27
N LYS A 381 -4.40 15.26 -14.50
CA LYS A 381 -3.36 16.15 -13.99
C LYS A 381 -2.20 16.23 -14.96
#